data_5935f77c412825bc31ab943c851f25f0
#
_entry.id   5935f77c412825bc31ab943c851f25f0
#
_cell.length_a   1.000
_cell.length_b   1.000
_cell.length_c   1.000
_cell.angle_alpha   90.00
_cell.angle_beta   90.00
_cell.angle_gamma   90.00
#
_symmetry.space_group_name_H-M   'P 1'
#
loop_
_entity.id
_entity.type
_entity.pdbx_description
1 polymer ?
#
loop_
_entity_poly.entity_id
_entity_poly.type
_entity_poly.pdbx_seq_one_letter_code
_entity_poly.pdbx_strand_id
1 'polypeptide(L)'
;MEKFAVFKIGEEDFGVNINRVVEILKSQKIYFLPELPDFISGVINVRGDVIPLLDLRKRFGIHTGAEKCRIIVVRCEDEKIGLLVDEIDKIIPFHPEEISAPPAMFKGLKTEYLTGLGKKEDRIIILLNIERLLTSEEKIALQSASLTADGLSNDS
;
A
#
# COMPACT_ATOMS: atom_id res chain seq x y z
N MET A 1 -4.76 22.11 1.45
CA MET A 1 -4.85 21.18 0.31
C MET A 1 -3.97 19.97 0.57
N GLU A 2 -4.52 18.77 0.43
CA GLU A 2 -3.76 17.54 0.61
C GLU A 2 -3.32 16.99 -0.74
N LYS A 3 -2.14 16.42 -0.78
CA LYS A 3 -1.60 15.80 -1.99
C LYS A 3 -1.54 14.29 -1.83
N PHE A 4 -1.89 13.57 -2.88
CA PHE A 4 -1.93 12.13 -2.88
C PHE A 4 -1.09 11.57 -4.04
N ALA A 5 -0.32 10.54 -3.75
CA ALA A 5 0.35 9.78 -4.78
C ALA A 5 -0.66 8.81 -5.36
N VAL A 6 -0.97 8.97 -6.64
CA VAL A 6 -2.00 8.18 -7.32
C VAL A 6 -1.39 7.00 -8.04
N PHE A 7 -2.03 5.86 -7.93
CA PHE A 7 -1.57 4.62 -8.56
C PHE A 7 -2.77 3.80 -9.01
N LYS A 8 -2.50 2.83 -9.85
CA LYS A 8 -3.55 1.96 -10.39
C LYS A 8 -3.44 0.54 -9.86
N ILE A 9 -4.59 -0.05 -9.60
CA ILE A 9 -4.74 -1.49 -9.40
C ILE A 9 -5.89 -1.90 -10.31
N GLY A 10 -5.58 -2.67 -11.35
CA GLY A 10 -6.55 -2.96 -12.41
C GLY A 10 -6.95 -1.67 -13.10
N GLU A 11 -8.24 -1.43 -13.19
CA GLU A 11 -8.78 -0.23 -13.83
C GLU A 11 -9.12 0.88 -12.84
N GLU A 12 -8.86 0.65 -11.55
CA GLU A 12 -9.24 1.60 -10.51
C GLU A 12 -8.05 2.48 -10.10
N ASP A 13 -8.35 3.74 -9.81
CA ASP A 13 -7.37 4.70 -9.33
C ASP A 13 -7.45 4.81 -7.82
N PHE A 14 -6.30 4.68 -7.18
CA PHE A 14 -6.16 4.79 -5.73
C PHE A 14 -5.19 5.91 -5.39
N GLY A 15 -5.23 6.38 -4.17
CA GLY A 15 -4.27 7.39 -3.71
C GLY A 15 -3.88 7.18 -2.27
N VAL A 16 -2.61 7.49 -1.97
CA VAL A 16 -2.12 7.54 -0.59
C VAL A 16 -1.58 8.93 -0.33
N ASN A 17 -1.83 9.44 0.89
CA ASN A 17 -1.36 10.75 1.28
C ASN A 17 0.17 10.79 1.15
N ILE A 18 0.69 11.83 0.47
CA ILE A 18 2.11 11.94 0.21
C ILE A 18 2.93 12.00 1.49
N ASN A 19 2.34 12.46 2.60
CA ASN A 19 3.00 12.49 3.90
C ASN A 19 3.32 11.09 4.43
N ARG A 20 2.66 10.07 3.91
CA ARG A 20 2.90 8.68 4.29
C ARG A 20 3.89 7.97 3.38
N VAL A 21 4.22 8.57 2.24
CA VAL A 21 5.10 7.94 1.26
C VAL A 21 6.55 8.15 1.66
N VAL A 22 7.29 7.06 1.81
CA VAL A 22 8.73 7.11 2.08
C VAL A 22 9.50 7.15 0.76
N GLU A 23 9.18 6.22 -0.14
CA GLU A 23 9.76 6.24 -1.48
C GLU A 23 8.98 5.33 -2.43
N ILE A 24 9.19 5.52 -3.71
CA ILE A 24 8.57 4.73 -4.77
C ILE A 24 9.68 3.97 -5.48
N LEU A 25 9.53 2.65 -5.56
CA LEU A 25 10.55 1.78 -6.12
C LEU A 25 10.06 1.10 -7.39
N LYS A 26 10.99 0.86 -8.31
CA LYS A 26 10.76 -0.04 -9.42
C LYS A 26 10.79 -1.46 -8.90
N SER A 27 10.62 -2.45 -9.77
CA SER A 27 10.70 -3.86 -9.38
C SER A 27 11.96 -4.12 -8.56
N GLN A 28 11.81 -4.84 -7.46
CA GLN A 28 12.88 -5.26 -6.58
C GLN A 28 12.84 -6.78 -6.48
N LYS A 29 13.95 -7.38 -6.10
CA LYS A 29 13.94 -8.80 -5.79
C LYS A 29 13.11 -9.03 -4.52
N ILE A 30 12.14 -9.91 -4.61
CA ILE A 30 11.26 -10.25 -3.49
C ILE A 30 11.73 -11.56 -2.90
N TYR A 31 11.96 -11.56 -1.58
CA TYR A 31 12.35 -12.76 -0.85
C TYR A 31 11.12 -13.34 -0.19
N PHE A 32 10.92 -14.65 -0.35
CA PHE A 32 9.80 -15.37 0.23
C PHE A 32 10.30 -16.17 1.42
N LEU A 33 9.91 -15.76 2.62
CA LEU A 33 10.35 -16.41 3.85
C LEU A 33 9.20 -17.28 4.38
N PRO A 34 9.49 -18.53 4.82
CA PRO A 34 8.41 -19.46 5.19
C PRO A 34 7.63 -19.09 6.44
N GLU A 35 8.20 -18.28 7.31
CA GLU A 35 7.56 -17.93 8.58
C GLU A 35 6.86 -16.59 8.58
N LEU A 36 6.69 -15.97 7.40
CA LEU A 36 5.97 -14.72 7.30
C LEU A 36 4.47 -14.93 7.45
N PRO A 37 3.77 -13.96 8.05
CA PRO A 37 2.30 -14.01 8.09
C PRO A 37 1.70 -14.09 6.70
N ASP A 38 0.54 -14.72 6.57
CA ASP A 38 -0.10 -14.94 5.27
C ASP A 38 -0.39 -13.64 4.50
N PHE A 39 -0.65 -12.55 5.21
CA PHE A 39 -0.96 -11.27 4.54
C PHE A 39 0.29 -10.58 3.98
N ILE A 40 1.48 -11.05 4.33
CA ILE A 40 2.74 -10.52 3.81
C ILE A 40 3.17 -11.36 2.62
N SER A 41 3.28 -10.73 1.47
CA SER A 41 3.61 -11.43 0.21
C SER A 41 5.09 -11.75 0.08
N GLY A 42 5.92 -11.13 0.89
CA GLY A 42 7.36 -11.32 0.87
C GLY A 42 8.04 -10.12 1.49
N VAL A 43 9.35 -10.04 1.36
CA VAL A 43 10.12 -8.89 1.84
C VAL A 43 11.10 -8.43 0.76
N ILE A 44 11.47 -7.17 0.83
CA ILE A 44 12.52 -6.61 -0.03
C ILE A 44 13.61 -6.02 0.86
N ASN A 45 14.81 -5.93 0.29
CA ASN A 45 15.95 -5.31 0.98
C ASN A 45 16.29 -4.01 0.25
N VAL A 46 16.12 -2.88 0.93
CA VAL A 46 16.41 -1.57 0.37
C VAL A 46 17.50 -0.93 1.23
N ARG A 47 18.71 -0.94 0.72
CA ARG A 47 19.87 -0.33 1.40
C ARG A 47 20.04 -0.83 2.85
N GLY A 48 19.82 -2.12 3.06
CA GLY A 48 19.94 -2.74 4.37
C GLY A 48 18.66 -2.77 5.20
N ASP A 49 17.65 -2.02 4.79
CA ASP A 49 16.34 -2.08 5.45
C ASP A 49 15.52 -3.21 4.82
N VAL A 50 15.05 -4.12 5.64
CA VAL A 50 14.18 -5.20 5.18
C VAL A 50 12.73 -4.75 5.38
N ILE A 51 12.02 -4.66 4.25
CA ILE A 51 10.68 -4.08 4.22
C ILE A 51 9.67 -5.15 3.81
N PRO A 52 8.66 -5.44 4.65
CA PRO A 52 7.61 -6.40 4.28
C PRO A 52 6.68 -5.80 3.22
N LEU A 53 6.17 -6.69 2.36
CA LEU A 53 5.30 -6.29 1.26
C LEU A 53 3.86 -6.73 1.50
N LEU A 54 2.94 -5.80 1.30
CA LEU A 54 1.51 -6.05 1.29
C LEU A 54 1.03 -5.92 -0.15
N ASP A 55 0.51 -6.99 -0.72
CA ASP A 55 -0.04 -6.95 -2.08
C ASP A 55 -1.48 -6.42 -2.00
N LEU A 56 -1.66 -5.19 -2.44
CA LEU A 56 -2.99 -4.55 -2.39
C LEU A 56 -3.97 -5.23 -3.33
N ARG A 57 -3.49 -5.86 -4.39
CA ARG A 57 -4.39 -6.62 -5.30
C ARG A 57 -5.06 -7.76 -4.55
N LYS A 58 -4.27 -8.46 -3.74
CA LYS A 58 -4.80 -9.55 -2.90
C LYS A 58 -5.68 -9.02 -1.78
N ARG A 59 -5.23 -7.94 -1.13
CA ARG A 59 -5.96 -7.34 0.00
C ARG A 59 -7.36 -6.89 -0.43
N PHE A 60 -7.47 -6.34 -1.63
CA PHE A 60 -8.75 -5.83 -2.14
C PHE A 60 -9.50 -6.83 -3.02
N GLY A 61 -8.92 -8.01 -3.27
CA GLY A 61 -9.56 -9.01 -4.10
C GLY A 61 -9.70 -8.61 -5.56
N ILE A 62 -8.77 -7.77 -6.05
CA ILE A 62 -8.79 -7.32 -7.43
C ILE A 62 -7.84 -8.19 -8.24
N HIS A 63 -8.40 -8.91 -9.23
CA HIS A 63 -7.59 -9.72 -10.12
C HIS A 63 -7.21 -8.87 -11.33
N THR A 64 -5.91 -8.69 -11.51
CA THR A 64 -5.41 -7.94 -12.65
C THR A 64 -4.53 -8.86 -13.48
N GLY A 65 -4.47 -8.63 -14.76
CA GLY A 65 -3.56 -9.36 -15.64
C GLY A 65 -2.17 -8.71 -15.70
N ALA A 66 -1.90 -7.77 -14.83
CA ALA A 66 -0.64 -7.03 -14.87
C ALA A 66 0.54 -7.91 -14.47
N GLU A 67 1.53 -8.01 -15.34
CA GLU A 67 2.76 -8.75 -15.07
C GLU A 67 3.75 -7.90 -14.28
N LYS A 68 3.68 -6.59 -14.47
CA LYS A 68 4.57 -5.65 -13.80
C LYS A 68 3.92 -5.12 -12.54
N CYS A 69 4.72 -4.88 -11.54
CA CYS A 69 4.25 -4.22 -10.33
C CYS A 69 5.24 -3.14 -9.91
N ARG A 70 4.74 -2.19 -9.17
CA ARG A 70 5.53 -1.14 -8.55
C ARG A 70 5.37 -1.26 -7.06
N ILE A 71 6.29 -0.68 -6.34
CA ILE A 71 6.27 -0.73 -4.88
C ILE A 71 6.26 0.69 -4.36
N ILE A 72 5.26 0.99 -3.53
CA ILE A 72 5.21 2.26 -2.82
C ILE A 72 5.53 1.94 -1.37
N VAL A 73 6.66 2.44 -0.87
CA VAL A 73 7.01 2.26 0.53
C VAL A 73 6.33 3.35 1.32
N VAL A 74 5.51 2.95 2.29
CA VAL A 74 4.77 3.87 3.14
C VAL A 74 5.12 3.61 4.60
N ARG A 75 4.85 4.60 5.44
CA ARG A 75 5.01 4.47 6.88
C ARG A 75 3.65 4.23 7.50
N CYS A 76 3.53 3.12 8.21
CA CYS A 76 2.35 2.76 8.97
C CYS A 76 2.79 2.71 10.44
N GLU A 77 2.39 3.71 11.22
CA GLU A 77 2.89 3.90 12.57
C GLU A 77 4.41 4.02 12.52
N ASP A 78 5.15 3.16 13.21
CA ASP A 78 6.61 3.21 13.24
C ASP A 78 7.25 2.24 12.24
N GLU A 79 6.45 1.56 11.44
CA GLU A 79 6.94 0.53 10.52
C GLU A 79 6.86 0.99 9.07
N LYS A 80 7.80 0.52 8.26
CA LYS A 80 7.74 0.71 6.82
C LYS A 80 7.11 -0.52 6.19
N ILE A 81 6.22 -0.29 5.23
CA ILE A 81 5.55 -1.36 4.48
C ILE A 81 5.63 -1.00 3.01
N GLY A 82 5.92 -1.98 2.17
CA GLY A 82 5.86 -1.80 0.73
C GLY A 82 4.50 -2.25 0.21
N LEU A 83 3.83 -1.38 -0.52
CA LEU A 83 2.56 -1.69 -1.15
C LEU A 83 2.81 -2.10 -2.60
N LEU A 84 2.40 -3.30 -2.97
CA LEU A 84 2.48 -3.76 -4.36
C LEU A 84 1.26 -3.28 -5.12
N VAL A 85 1.51 -2.54 -6.19
CA VAL A 85 0.48 -1.95 -7.05
C VAL A 85 0.85 -2.21 -8.51
N ASP A 86 -0.07 -1.95 -9.44
CA ASP A 86 0.20 -2.20 -10.85
C ASP A 86 1.04 -1.11 -11.49
N GLU A 87 0.61 0.14 -11.34
CA GLU A 87 1.27 1.29 -11.96
C GLU A 87 1.21 2.49 -11.05
N ILE A 88 2.23 3.35 -11.17
CA ILE A 88 2.25 4.64 -10.50
C ILE A 88 1.83 5.71 -11.52
N ASP A 89 0.92 6.57 -11.12
CA ASP A 89 0.51 7.71 -11.92
C ASP A 89 1.25 8.94 -11.38
N LYS A 90 0.54 9.98 -11.03
CA LYS A 90 1.13 11.25 -10.63
C LYS A 90 0.63 11.66 -9.25
N ILE A 91 1.21 12.72 -8.72
CA ILE A 91 0.75 13.31 -7.46
C ILE A 91 -0.36 14.29 -7.80
N ILE A 92 -1.53 14.11 -7.16
CA ILE A 92 -2.69 14.97 -7.40
C ILE A 92 -3.06 15.69 -6.10
N PRO A 93 -3.17 17.02 -6.12
CA PRO A 93 -3.66 17.76 -4.98
C PRO A 93 -5.19 17.78 -4.98
N PHE A 94 -5.79 17.71 -3.79
CA PHE A 94 -7.23 17.80 -3.62
C PHE A 94 -7.56 18.87 -2.59
N HIS A 95 -8.54 19.73 -2.92
CA HIS A 95 -9.13 20.63 -1.94
C HIS A 95 -10.11 19.82 -1.08
N PRO A 96 -10.38 20.26 0.16
CA PRO A 96 -11.31 19.53 1.03
C PRO A 96 -12.68 19.27 0.38
N GLU A 97 -13.18 20.21 -0.41
CA GLU A 97 -14.49 20.07 -1.07
C GLU A 97 -14.45 19.04 -2.22
N GLU A 98 -13.27 18.64 -2.66
CA GLU A 98 -13.12 17.62 -3.70
C GLU A 98 -13.08 16.22 -3.11
N ILE A 99 -13.03 16.11 -1.78
CA ILE A 99 -13.00 14.82 -1.09
C ILE A 99 -14.34 14.61 -0.40
N SER A 100 -14.98 13.48 -0.72
CA SER A 100 -16.24 13.12 -0.10
C SER A 100 -16.06 11.86 0.75
N ALA A 101 -16.94 11.70 1.76
CA ALA A 101 -16.94 10.50 2.56
C ALA A 101 -17.36 9.31 1.69
N PRO A 102 -16.73 8.15 1.85
CA PRO A 102 -17.11 6.99 1.06
C PRO A 102 -18.43 6.41 1.55
N PRO A 103 -19.22 5.76 0.65
CA PRO A 103 -20.37 5.00 1.11
C PRO A 103 -19.90 3.80 1.94
N ALA A 104 -20.85 3.10 2.59
CA ALA A 104 -20.52 1.95 3.44
C ALA A 104 -19.70 0.90 2.68
N MET A 105 -19.92 0.78 1.37
CA MET A 105 -19.11 -0.07 0.50
C MET A 105 -18.96 0.61 -0.84
N PHE A 106 -17.76 0.60 -1.40
CA PHE A 106 -17.49 1.19 -2.70
C PHE A 106 -16.74 0.18 -3.56
N LYS A 107 -17.37 -0.24 -4.66
CA LYS A 107 -16.78 -1.19 -5.62
C LYS A 107 -16.21 -2.44 -4.95
N GLY A 108 -16.91 -2.95 -3.95
CA GLY A 108 -16.49 -4.14 -3.23
C GLY A 108 -15.47 -3.90 -2.13
N LEU A 109 -15.03 -2.67 -1.94
CA LEU A 109 -14.07 -2.32 -0.91
C LEU A 109 -14.77 -1.92 0.37
N LYS A 110 -14.23 -2.36 1.50
CA LYS A 110 -14.75 -1.97 2.80
C LYS A 110 -14.39 -0.52 3.09
N THR A 111 -15.34 0.22 3.67
CA THR A 111 -15.14 1.61 4.04
C THR A 111 -13.93 1.82 4.95
N GLU A 112 -13.63 0.84 5.79
CA GLU A 112 -12.53 0.96 6.75
C GLU A 112 -11.16 1.15 6.08
N TYR A 113 -11.01 0.72 4.81
CA TYR A 113 -9.76 0.93 4.08
C TYR A 113 -9.64 2.33 3.51
N LEU A 114 -10.73 3.12 3.55
CA LEU A 114 -10.82 4.38 2.83
C LEU A 114 -10.87 5.58 3.75
N THR A 115 -10.13 6.64 3.41
CA THR A 115 -10.33 7.95 4.03
C THR A 115 -11.43 8.72 3.33
N GLY A 116 -11.62 8.49 2.05
CA GLY A 116 -12.62 9.19 1.26
C GLY A 116 -12.47 8.91 -0.21
N LEU A 117 -13.27 9.59 -1.00
CA LEU A 117 -13.19 9.55 -2.46
C LEU A 117 -12.83 10.93 -2.97
N GLY A 118 -11.72 11.03 -3.69
CA GLY A 118 -11.32 12.27 -4.32
C GLY A 118 -11.91 12.36 -5.71
N LYS A 119 -12.53 13.48 -6.02
CA LYS A 119 -13.11 13.72 -7.34
C LYS A 119 -12.35 14.81 -8.04
N LYS A 120 -11.84 14.51 -9.21
CA LYS A 120 -11.09 15.45 -10.02
C LYS A 120 -11.51 15.27 -11.47
N GLU A 121 -12.19 16.26 -12.00
CA GLU A 121 -12.79 16.18 -13.34
C GLU A 121 -13.72 14.95 -13.39
N ASP A 122 -13.48 14.02 -14.30
CA ASP A 122 -14.27 12.80 -14.43
C ASP A 122 -13.69 11.60 -13.69
N ARG A 123 -12.61 11.82 -12.94
CA ARG A 123 -11.91 10.74 -12.25
C ARG A 123 -12.36 10.66 -10.79
N ILE A 124 -12.50 9.44 -10.32
CA ILE A 124 -12.70 9.14 -8.90
C ILE A 124 -11.46 8.43 -8.41
N ILE A 125 -10.81 9.01 -7.40
CA ILE A 125 -9.61 8.43 -6.80
C ILE A 125 -9.99 7.88 -5.43
N ILE A 126 -9.74 6.61 -5.21
CA ILE A 126 -10.06 5.95 -3.94
C ILE A 126 -8.92 6.23 -2.96
N LEU A 127 -9.17 7.10 -1.98
CA LEU A 127 -8.15 7.54 -1.04
C LEU A 127 -8.05 6.56 0.12
N LEU A 128 -6.87 5.95 0.28
CA LEU A 128 -6.64 4.89 1.25
C LEU A 128 -6.25 5.44 2.61
N ASN A 129 -6.72 4.76 3.64
CA ASN A 129 -6.31 5.01 5.02
C ASN A 129 -5.22 4.00 5.36
N ILE A 130 -3.96 4.46 5.37
CA ILE A 130 -2.80 3.59 5.58
C ILE A 130 -2.89 2.87 6.94
N GLU A 131 -3.35 3.57 7.97
CA GLU A 131 -3.42 2.97 9.31
C GLU A 131 -4.42 1.82 9.39
N ARG A 132 -5.35 1.74 8.46
CA ARG A 132 -6.41 0.72 8.46
C ARG A 132 -6.25 -0.35 7.39
N LEU A 133 -5.17 -0.31 6.63
CA LEU A 133 -4.89 -1.38 5.67
C LEU A 133 -4.59 -2.70 6.36
N LEU A 134 -4.07 -2.63 7.58
CA LEU A 134 -3.78 -3.79 8.42
C LEU A 134 -4.66 -3.78 9.65
N THR A 135 -5.10 -4.96 10.08
CA THR A 135 -5.80 -5.11 11.36
C THR A 135 -4.81 -4.94 12.51
N SER A 136 -5.32 -4.77 13.74
CA SER A 136 -4.47 -4.67 14.91
C SER A 136 -3.64 -5.95 15.12
N GLU A 137 -4.25 -7.11 14.86
CA GLU A 137 -3.56 -8.39 14.96
C GLU A 137 -2.45 -8.51 13.92
N GLU A 138 -2.72 -8.02 12.70
CA GLU A 138 -1.73 -8.03 11.64
C GLU A 138 -0.56 -7.11 11.95
N LYS A 139 -0.81 -5.96 12.57
CA LYS A 139 0.27 -5.05 12.98
C LYS A 139 1.18 -5.69 14.02
N ILE A 140 0.61 -6.43 14.96
CA ILE A 140 1.40 -7.16 15.96
C ILE A 140 2.23 -8.25 15.29
N ALA A 141 1.62 -9.01 14.38
CA ALA A 141 2.33 -10.04 13.62
C ALA A 141 3.45 -9.47 12.77
N LEU A 142 3.25 -8.25 12.24
CA LEU A 142 4.26 -7.57 11.44
C LEU A 142 5.50 -7.23 12.28
N GLN A 143 5.33 -6.80 13.51
CA GLN A 143 6.46 -6.52 14.40
C GLN A 143 7.29 -7.77 14.64
N SER A 144 6.64 -8.93 14.82
CA SER A 144 7.33 -10.21 14.98
C SER A 144 8.04 -10.63 13.70
N ALA A 145 7.42 -10.39 12.54
CA ALA A 145 8.01 -10.71 11.25
C ALA A 145 9.25 -9.84 10.96
N SER A 146 9.25 -8.60 11.44
CA SER A 146 10.41 -7.71 11.29
C SER A 146 11.65 -8.27 11.94
N LEU A 147 11.52 -8.95 13.07
CA LEU A 147 12.66 -9.60 13.74
C LEU A 147 13.22 -10.73 12.88
N THR A 148 12.35 -11.52 12.24
CA THR A 148 12.78 -12.59 11.34
C THR A 148 13.45 -12.03 10.10
N ALA A 149 12.90 -10.94 9.57
CA ALA A 149 13.43 -10.30 8.38
C ALA A 149 14.79 -9.63 8.64
N ASP A 150 15.02 -9.11 9.83
CA ASP A 150 16.31 -8.53 10.20
C ASP A 150 17.42 -9.58 10.13
N GLY A 151 17.11 -10.85 10.42
CA GLY A 151 18.05 -11.93 10.27
C GLY A 151 18.48 -12.15 8.82
N LEU A 152 17.58 -11.90 7.88
CA LEU A 152 17.88 -12.03 6.45
C LEU A 152 18.91 -10.99 6.00
N SER A 153 18.82 -9.77 6.48
CA SER A 153 19.74 -8.72 6.07
C SER A 153 21.17 -8.96 6.56
N ASN A 154 21.34 -9.73 7.63
CA ASN A 154 22.65 -10.08 8.17
C ASN A 154 23.34 -11.19 7.38
N ASP A 155 22.59 -11.96 6.62
CA ASP A 155 23.10 -13.10 5.84
C ASP A 155 23.50 -12.70 4.42
N SER A 156 23.23 -11.48 4.04
CA SER A 156 23.57 -10.98 2.70
C SER A 156 24.83 -10.08 2.71
#